data_8b3cad21f620c53f5672537bfa782841
#
_entry.id   8b3cad21f620c53f5672537bfa782841
#
_cell.length_a   1.000
_cell.length_b   1.000
_cell.length_c   1.000
_cell.angle_alpha   90.00
_cell.angle_beta   90.00
_cell.angle_gamma   90.00
#
_symmetry.space_group_name_H-M   'P 1'
#
loop_
_entity.id
_entity.type
_entity.pdbx_description
1 polymer ?
#
loop_
_entity_poly.entity_id
_entity_poly.type
_entity_poly.pdbx_seq_one_letter_code
_entity_poly.pdbx_strand_id
1 'polypeptide(L)'
;MMMGNGNPAPALGNGEKIQDGLPGDGKLNQPTPMASPGWHQVEEAKPTMEDFTAEDWTLLSRQKKDFYNEHQAEQALGFLRTQEHVESLGYQVNNYRHCLQSAPMAYRDGCDEELVVCTLFHLSLIHI
;
A
#
# COMPACT_ATOMS: atom_id res chain seq x y z
N MET A 1 14.00 15.52 -19.05
CA MET A 1 13.40 15.84 -17.75
C MET A 1 11.89 15.72 -17.88
N MET A 2 11.37 14.56 -17.63
CA MET A 2 9.92 14.38 -17.63
C MET A 2 9.40 14.91 -16.31
N MET A 3 8.76 16.06 -16.34
CA MET A 3 7.91 16.49 -15.24
C MET A 3 6.78 15.46 -15.15
N GLY A 4 6.78 14.67 -14.11
CA GLY A 4 5.66 13.83 -13.81
C GLY A 4 4.41 14.71 -13.71
N ASN A 5 3.44 14.47 -14.57
CA ASN A 5 2.10 14.98 -14.36
C ASN A 5 1.53 14.31 -13.10
N GLY A 6 2.04 14.74 -11.97
CA GLY A 6 1.39 14.45 -10.71
C GLY A 6 0.08 15.21 -10.69
N ASN A 7 -0.97 14.58 -11.17
CA ASN A 7 -2.29 15.07 -10.80
C ASN A 7 -2.34 15.04 -9.27
N PRO A 8 -2.67 16.16 -8.64
CA PRO A 8 -2.87 16.16 -7.21
C PRO A 8 -3.92 15.10 -6.88
N ALA A 9 -3.64 14.34 -5.84
CA ALA A 9 -4.59 13.35 -5.36
C ALA A 9 -5.96 14.01 -5.16
N PRO A 10 -7.04 13.44 -5.70
CA PRO A 10 -8.36 13.99 -5.51
C PRO A 10 -8.69 14.05 -4.02
N ALA A 11 -9.45 15.06 -3.64
CA ALA A 11 -9.88 15.22 -2.26
C ALA A 11 -10.63 13.96 -1.81
N LEU A 12 -10.25 13.44 -0.68
CA LEU A 12 -10.95 12.33 -0.02
C LEU A 12 -12.43 12.70 0.14
N GLY A 13 -13.32 11.96 -0.42
CA GLY A 13 -14.76 12.14 -0.21
C GLY A 13 -15.63 12.12 -1.45
N ASN A 14 -15.10 12.19 -2.66
CA ASN A 14 -15.92 12.30 -3.87
C ASN A 14 -16.08 10.99 -4.65
N GLY A 15 -15.71 9.85 -4.08
CA GLY A 15 -15.78 8.57 -4.80
C GLY A 15 -14.85 8.47 -6.01
N GLU A 16 -14.01 9.47 -6.21
CA GLU A 16 -13.00 9.47 -7.25
C GLU A 16 -11.84 8.57 -6.85
N LYS A 17 -11.31 7.86 -7.81
CA LYS A 17 -10.14 7.02 -7.60
C LYS A 17 -8.97 7.92 -7.20
N ILE A 18 -8.44 7.71 -6.03
CA ILE A 18 -7.16 8.31 -5.65
C ILE A 18 -6.11 7.69 -6.56
N GLN A 19 -5.52 8.51 -7.40
CA GLN A 19 -4.31 8.11 -8.07
C GLN A 19 -3.20 8.07 -7.02
N ASP A 20 -2.42 7.01 -7.06
CA ASP A 20 -1.29 6.88 -6.19
C ASP A 20 -0.41 8.11 -6.31
N GLY A 21 -0.35 8.90 -5.30
CA GLY A 21 0.62 9.97 -5.18
C GLY A 21 2.04 9.47 -4.92
N LEU A 22 2.30 8.19 -5.21
CA LEU A 22 3.61 7.60 -4.98
C LEU A 22 4.57 8.00 -6.08
N PRO A 23 5.77 8.48 -5.73
CA PRO A 23 6.74 8.88 -6.74
C PRO A 23 7.14 7.67 -7.58
N GLY A 24 6.96 7.75 -8.86
CA GLY A 24 7.58 6.79 -9.73
C GLY A 24 6.80 6.30 -10.91
N ASP A 25 5.51 6.07 -10.88
CA ASP A 25 4.91 5.57 -12.08
C ASP A 25 3.54 6.16 -12.47
N GLY A 26 2.88 6.88 -11.61
CA GLY A 26 1.58 7.53 -11.93
C GLY A 26 0.53 6.61 -12.54
N LYS A 27 0.77 5.31 -12.56
CA LYS A 27 -0.04 4.31 -13.24
C LYS A 27 -0.68 3.30 -12.29
N LEU A 28 -0.25 3.29 -11.03
CA LEU A 28 -0.81 2.38 -10.03
C LEU A 28 -2.13 2.94 -9.52
N ASN A 29 -3.21 2.53 -10.17
CA ASN A 29 -4.53 2.65 -9.57
C ASN A 29 -4.61 1.67 -8.39
N GLN A 30 -4.34 2.17 -7.20
CA GLN A 30 -4.53 1.39 -5.99
C GLN A 30 -6.02 1.36 -5.63
N PRO A 31 -6.58 0.22 -5.30
CA PRO A 31 -7.91 0.19 -4.73
C PRO A 31 -7.91 0.95 -3.40
N THR A 32 -8.88 1.81 -3.20
CA THR A 32 -9.02 2.57 -1.97
C THR A 32 -10.30 2.17 -1.23
N PRO A 33 -10.29 2.19 0.10
CA PRO A 33 -11.49 1.91 0.88
C PRO A 33 -12.67 2.78 0.47
N MET A 34 -12.42 4.07 0.25
CA MET A 34 -13.45 5.06 -0.09
C MET A 34 -14.13 4.81 -1.45
N ALA A 35 -13.46 4.10 -2.37
CA ALA A 35 -14.00 3.74 -3.67
C ALA A 35 -14.73 2.39 -3.66
N SER A 36 -14.67 1.65 -2.56
CA SER A 36 -15.30 0.34 -2.44
C SER A 36 -16.81 0.45 -2.32
N PRO A 37 -17.60 -0.35 -3.05
CA PRO A 37 -19.06 -0.37 -2.90
C PRO A 37 -19.45 -0.69 -1.45
N GLY A 38 -20.39 0.08 -0.91
CA GLY A 38 -20.89 -0.13 0.45
C GLY A 38 -19.96 0.35 1.56
N TRP A 39 -18.88 1.07 1.23
CA TRP A 39 -18.05 1.71 2.25
C TRP A 39 -18.81 2.85 2.93
N HIS A 40 -18.86 2.85 4.24
CA HIS A 40 -19.51 3.85 5.05
C HIS A 40 -18.51 4.57 5.93
N GLN A 41 -18.68 5.88 6.04
CA GLN A 41 -17.94 6.69 7.00
C GLN A 41 -18.70 6.73 8.33
N VAL A 42 -17.98 6.99 9.40
CA VAL A 42 -18.59 7.37 10.68
C VAL A 42 -19.39 8.66 10.46
N GLU A 43 -20.67 8.66 10.83
CA GLU A 43 -21.60 9.74 10.51
C GLU A 43 -21.19 11.11 11.09
N GLU A 44 -20.57 11.09 12.25
CA GLU A 44 -20.11 12.30 12.91
C GLU A 44 -18.59 12.36 12.95
N ALA A 45 -18.03 13.55 12.69
CA ALA A 45 -16.61 13.77 12.89
C ALA A 45 -16.26 13.62 14.39
N LYS A 46 -15.30 12.75 14.66
CA LYS A 46 -14.81 12.50 16.01
C LYS A 46 -13.44 13.16 16.17
N PRO A 47 -13.25 14.04 17.15
CA PRO A 47 -11.98 14.75 17.33
C PRO A 47 -10.85 13.82 17.79
N THR A 48 -11.18 12.75 18.49
CA THR A 48 -10.20 11.75 18.94
C THR A 48 -10.75 10.33 18.81
N MET A 49 -9.86 9.34 18.87
CA MET A 49 -10.26 7.93 18.86
C MET A 49 -11.06 7.53 20.11
N GLU A 50 -10.89 8.25 21.20
CA GLU A 50 -11.62 8.02 22.45
C GLU A 50 -13.11 8.34 22.33
N ASP A 51 -13.47 9.18 21.36
CA ASP A 51 -14.86 9.54 21.10
C ASP A 51 -15.63 8.52 20.25
N PHE A 52 -14.94 7.48 19.75
CA PHE A 52 -15.57 6.44 18.95
C PHE A 52 -16.39 5.50 19.81
N THR A 53 -17.61 5.23 19.34
CA THR A 53 -18.50 4.25 19.99
C THR A 53 -18.12 2.80 19.61
N ALA A 54 -18.69 1.85 20.30
CA ALA A 54 -18.53 0.43 19.94
C ALA A 54 -19.05 0.11 18.55
N GLU A 55 -20.12 0.79 18.13
CA GLU A 55 -20.69 0.65 16.78
C GLU A 55 -19.73 1.21 15.72
N ASP A 56 -19.11 2.36 15.97
CA ASP A 56 -18.10 2.94 15.08
C ASP A 56 -16.93 1.97 14.89
N TRP A 57 -16.40 1.43 15.96
CA TRP A 57 -15.31 0.47 15.90
C TRP A 57 -15.69 -0.83 15.18
N THR A 58 -16.90 -1.30 15.37
CA THR A 58 -17.43 -2.50 14.69
C THR A 58 -17.52 -2.24 13.18
N LEU A 59 -18.07 -1.10 12.79
CA LEU A 59 -18.18 -0.69 11.39
C LEU A 59 -16.79 -0.62 10.74
N LEU A 60 -15.88 0.13 11.33
CA LEU A 60 -14.53 0.33 10.78
C LEU A 60 -13.74 -0.98 10.69
N SER A 61 -13.82 -1.81 11.73
CA SER A 61 -13.11 -3.10 11.77
C SER A 61 -13.60 -4.06 10.70
N ARG A 62 -14.91 -4.13 10.49
CA ARG A 62 -15.51 -4.98 9.45
C ARG A 62 -15.10 -4.51 8.06
N GLN A 63 -15.26 -3.24 7.77
CA GLN A 63 -14.91 -2.67 6.46
C GLN A 63 -13.41 -2.84 6.17
N LYS A 64 -12.57 -2.57 7.15
CA LYS A 64 -11.13 -2.75 7.04
C LYS A 64 -10.76 -4.19 6.74
N LYS A 65 -11.35 -5.15 7.46
CA LYS A 65 -11.08 -6.57 7.27
C LYS A 65 -11.47 -7.03 5.87
N ASP A 66 -12.66 -6.68 5.42
CA ASP A 66 -13.15 -7.07 4.10
C ASP A 66 -12.28 -6.47 3.00
N PHE A 67 -11.95 -5.19 3.10
CA PHE A 67 -11.07 -4.50 2.15
C PHE A 67 -9.68 -5.12 2.09
N TYR A 68 -9.06 -5.40 3.22
CA TYR A 68 -7.72 -5.99 3.24
C TYR A 68 -7.71 -7.42 2.73
N ASN A 69 -8.72 -8.22 3.05
CA ASN A 69 -8.81 -9.57 2.51
C ASN A 69 -8.82 -9.59 0.98
N GLU A 70 -9.44 -8.59 0.37
CA GLU A 70 -9.55 -8.49 -1.09
C GLU A 70 -8.34 -7.82 -1.75
N HIS A 71 -7.78 -6.79 -1.13
CA HIS A 71 -6.84 -5.87 -1.81
C HIS A 71 -5.45 -5.78 -1.20
N GLN A 72 -5.21 -6.36 -0.03
CA GLN A 72 -3.94 -6.15 0.69
C GLN A 72 -2.71 -6.58 -0.11
N ALA A 73 -2.77 -7.74 -0.77
CA ALA A 73 -1.65 -8.26 -1.55
C ALA A 73 -1.35 -7.33 -2.74
N GLU A 74 -2.39 -6.88 -3.44
CA GLU A 74 -2.26 -5.95 -4.57
C GLU A 74 -1.66 -4.62 -4.15
N GLN A 75 -2.12 -4.07 -3.03
CA GLN A 75 -1.56 -2.83 -2.48
C GLN A 75 -0.09 -2.98 -2.08
N ALA A 76 0.27 -4.07 -1.40
CA ALA A 76 1.64 -4.32 -0.98
C ALA A 76 2.58 -4.47 -2.18
N LEU A 77 2.19 -5.22 -3.20
CA LEU A 77 2.96 -5.38 -4.44
C LEU A 77 3.05 -4.06 -5.21
N GLY A 78 1.98 -3.28 -5.25
CA GLY A 78 1.97 -1.96 -5.85
C GLY A 78 2.97 -1.03 -5.16
N PHE A 79 2.99 -1.03 -3.85
CA PHE A 79 3.95 -0.26 -3.07
C PHE A 79 5.40 -0.69 -3.35
N LEU A 80 5.67 -1.98 -3.40
CA LEU A 80 7.00 -2.50 -3.75
C LEU A 80 7.44 -2.01 -5.16
N ARG A 81 6.55 -2.01 -6.13
CA ARG A 81 6.84 -1.54 -7.51
C ARG A 81 7.22 -0.07 -7.57
N THR A 82 6.74 0.77 -6.67
CA THR A 82 7.12 2.20 -6.66
C THR A 82 8.61 2.41 -6.46
N GLN A 83 9.31 1.41 -5.93
CA GLN A 83 10.74 1.46 -5.66
C GLN A 83 11.60 0.99 -6.85
N GLU A 84 11.00 0.54 -7.95
CA GLU A 84 11.72 -0.02 -9.10
C GLU A 84 12.78 0.92 -9.67
N HIS A 85 12.50 2.21 -9.67
CA HIS A 85 13.36 3.24 -10.25
C HIS A 85 14.08 4.11 -9.21
N VAL A 86 14.03 3.73 -7.94
CA VAL A 86 14.76 4.44 -6.88
C VAL A 86 16.25 4.17 -7.03
N GLU A 87 17.05 5.23 -6.93
CA GLU A 87 18.50 5.15 -7.02
C GLU A 87 19.10 4.29 -5.88
N SER A 88 20.12 3.54 -6.22
CA SER A 88 20.77 2.59 -5.29
C SER A 88 21.79 3.23 -4.34
N LEU A 89 22.05 4.53 -4.45
CA LEU A 89 23.03 5.26 -3.64
C LEU A 89 24.43 4.63 -3.65
N GLY A 90 24.87 4.10 -4.78
CA GLY A 90 26.19 3.53 -4.96
C GLY A 90 26.26 2.00 -4.92
N TYR A 91 25.19 1.31 -4.60
CA TYR A 91 25.12 -0.14 -4.76
C TYR A 91 24.79 -0.54 -6.20
N GLN A 92 25.16 -1.76 -6.59
CA GLN A 92 24.89 -2.25 -7.95
C GLN A 92 23.41 -2.53 -8.21
N VAL A 93 22.65 -2.77 -7.16
CA VAL A 93 21.20 -2.99 -7.21
C VAL A 93 20.49 -2.07 -6.23
N ASN A 94 19.30 -1.63 -6.57
CA ASN A 94 18.44 -0.90 -5.65
C ASN A 94 17.68 -1.87 -4.71
N ASN A 95 16.98 -1.31 -3.73
CA ASN A 95 16.21 -2.11 -2.77
C ASN A 95 15.13 -2.97 -3.41
N TYR A 96 14.48 -2.49 -4.46
CA TYR A 96 13.51 -3.27 -5.21
C TYR A 96 14.10 -4.55 -5.79
N ARG A 97 15.19 -4.43 -6.52
CA ARG A 97 15.88 -5.58 -7.11
C ARG A 97 16.44 -6.51 -6.03
N HIS A 98 16.96 -5.96 -4.95
CA HIS A 98 17.44 -6.76 -3.83
C HIS A 98 16.31 -7.60 -3.21
N CYS A 99 15.15 -7.02 -2.98
CA CYS A 99 13.97 -7.74 -2.48
C CYS A 99 13.54 -8.86 -3.44
N LEU A 100 13.50 -8.57 -4.75
CA LEU A 100 13.15 -9.57 -5.78
C LEU A 100 14.18 -10.69 -5.94
N GLN A 101 15.43 -10.47 -5.57
CA GLN A 101 16.45 -11.51 -5.54
C GLN A 101 16.41 -12.34 -4.25
N SER A 102 16.14 -11.68 -3.13
CA SER A 102 16.18 -12.32 -1.81
C SER A 102 15.01 -13.28 -1.58
N ALA A 103 13.81 -12.94 -2.02
CA ALA A 103 12.64 -13.81 -1.82
C ALA A 103 12.75 -15.17 -2.53
N PRO A 104 13.16 -15.27 -3.83
CA PRO A 104 13.41 -16.56 -4.47
C PRO A 104 14.52 -17.38 -3.79
N MET A 105 15.53 -16.73 -3.24
CA MET A 105 16.58 -17.41 -2.49
C MET A 105 16.01 -18.06 -1.23
N ALA A 106 15.23 -17.31 -0.45
CA ALA A 106 14.55 -17.86 0.72
C ALA A 106 13.64 -19.04 0.36
N TYR A 107 12.89 -18.94 -0.74
CA TYR A 107 12.05 -20.03 -1.23
C TYR A 107 12.87 -21.28 -1.60
N ARG A 108 13.99 -21.12 -2.31
CA ARG A 108 14.87 -22.24 -2.68
C ARG A 108 15.53 -22.89 -1.48
N ASP A 109 15.81 -22.13 -0.44
CA ASP A 109 16.37 -22.62 0.82
C ASP A 109 15.35 -23.40 1.68
N GLY A 110 14.11 -23.50 1.22
CA GLY A 110 13.06 -24.25 1.92
C GLY A 110 12.38 -23.48 3.04
N CYS A 111 12.50 -22.15 3.05
CA CYS A 111 11.77 -21.31 4.01
C CYS A 111 10.26 -21.40 3.77
N ASP A 112 9.49 -21.21 4.84
CA ASP A 112 8.03 -21.17 4.74
C ASP A 112 7.54 -19.91 4.02
N GLU A 113 6.26 -19.91 3.65
CA GLU A 113 5.65 -18.80 2.90
C GLU A 113 5.74 -17.48 3.65
N GLU A 114 5.56 -17.50 4.96
CA GLU A 114 5.62 -16.29 5.78
C GLU A 114 7.00 -15.64 5.69
N LEU A 115 8.06 -16.42 5.83
CA LEU A 115 9.43 -15.92 5.74
C LEU A 115 9.77 -15.43 4.32
N VAL A 116 9.29 -16.11 3.28
CA VAL A 116 9.47 -15.67 1.88
C VAL A 116 8.80 -14.32 1.66
N VAL A 117 7.57 -14.12 2.14
CA VAL A 117 6.85 -12.86 2.03
C VAL A 117 7.55 -11.76 2.85
N CYS A 118 7.96 -12.04 4.08
CA CYS A 118 8.74 -11.11 4.89
C CYS A 118 10.05 -10.70 4.19
N THR A 119 10.72 -11.64 3.55
CA THR A 119 11.95 -11.38 2.80
C THR A 119 11.69 -10.47 1.59
N LEU A 120 10.58 -10.68 0.89
CA LEU A 120 10.18 -9.84 -0.25
C LEU A 120 9.98 -8.37 0.15
N PHE A 121 9.45 -8.12 1.33
CA PHE A 121 9.09 -6.77 1.78
C PHE A 121 10.04 -6.15 2.80
N HIS A 122 11.13 -6.81 3.19
CA HIS A 122 11.95 -6.40 4.32
C HIS A 122 12.59 -5.01 4.18
N LEU A 123 12.82 -4.52 2.97
CA LEU A 123 13.34 -3.18 2.70
C LEU A 123 12.31 -2.20 2.15
N SER A 124 11.07 -2.62 1.93
CA SER A 124 10.07 -1.78 1.28
C SER A 124 9.65 -0.55 2.10
N LEU A 125 9.84 -0.59 3.41
CA LEU A 125 9.43 0.48 4.33
C LEU A 125 10.56 1.45 4.71
N ILE A 126 11.78 1.23 4.25
CA ILE A 126 12.95 2.04 4.65
C ILE A 126 12.92 3.45 4.04
N HIS A 127 12.16 3.66 2.98
CA HIS A 127 12.08 4.93 2.25
C HIS A 127 10.83 5.76 2.56
N ILE A 128 10.17 5.46 3.62
CA ILE A 128 9.03 6.27 4.07
C ILE A 128 9.51 7.49 4.84
#